data_8a1ad429f5c1944e15a9e9ec1e5834c0
#
_entry.id   8a1ad429f5c1944e15a9e9ec1e5834c0
#
_cell.length_a   1.000
_cell.length_b   1.000
_cell.length_c   1.000
_cell.angle_alpha   90.00
_cell.angle_beta   90.00
_cell.angle_gamma   90.00
#
_symmetry.space_group_name_H-M   'P 1'
#
loop_
_entity.id
_entity.type
_entity.pdbx_description
1 polymer ?
#
loop_
_entity_poly.entity_id
_entity_poly.type
_entity_poly.pdbx_seq_one_letter_code
_entity_poly.pdbx_strand_id
1 'polypeptide(L)'
;MASAGLLLLTLAVLNSAGSSQTFVKIHCKTQNIGQCDQESRLDCVIHYSEGDVEDAENAEILAVIWRKEGVKESVLKYENGNLTSLPGYSFAEPSWNNKNVNVSLLIHKTAVKDEGVYTCDVFTDSGYNTNHTRLNVTAKYGVPTIQPQPQDIDLNTDGSLTCRSTGYPKGRLSWFDKDNKPWLEQPKVEVLTTESGLFILSSTLNIQRGSAFSQYTCKVFNARGDKEAEKSFTVQDKPSIGGLGQDAKDTKDSNMILATKIVAPVLVVGSLIVGLLVLLLYKRRSQPVHTAELHMEEGDDQETEGDVQESLTTGETKITLTDDH
;
A
#
# COMPACT_ATOMS: atom_id res chain seq x y z
N MET A 1 -4.09 73.38 -62.04
CA MET A 1 -3.18 72.25 -61.58
C MET A 1 -3.59 71.90 -60.20
N ALA A 2 -4.43 70.90 -60.08
CA ALA A 2 -4.93 70.46 -58.80
C ALA A 2 -4.10 69.22 -58.33
N SER A 3 -3.46 69.35 -57.16
CA SER A 3 -2.70 68.28 -56.51
C SER A 3 -3.65 67.46 -55.66
N ALA A 4 -3.87 66.22 -56.05
CA ALA A 4 -4.63 65.25 -55.26
C ALA A 4 -3.79 64.68 -54.15
N GLY A 5 -4.13 65.05 -52.91
CA GLY A 5 -3.53 64.46 -51.69
C GLY A 5 -4.17 63.11 -51.44
N LEU A 6 -3.36 62.01 -51.52
CA LEU A 6 -3.76 60.67 -51.21
C LEU A 6 -3.67 60.47 -49.69
N LEU A 7 -4.83 60.38 -49.01
CA LEU A 7 -4.95 60.14 -47.60
C LEU A 7 -4.87 58.62 -47.41
N LEU A 8 -3.69 58.11 -46.93
CA LEU A 8 -3.50 56.73 -46.51
C LEU A 8 -4.07 56.54 -45.09
N LEU A 9 -5.28 56.02 -45.00
CA LEU A 9 -5.84 55.52 -43.74
C LEU A 9 -5.20 54.15 -43.41
N THR A 10 -4.20 54.16 -42.52
CA THR A 10 -3.69 52.93 -41.90
C THR A 10 -4.68 52.48 -40.84
N LEU A 11 -5.46 51.43 -41.12
CA LEU A 11 -6.20 50.69 -40.12
C LEU A 11 -5.19 49.92 -39.25
N ALA A 12 -4.93 50.47 -38.07
CA ALA A 12 -4.25 49.70 -37.02
C ALA A 12 -5.26 48.70 -36.46
N VAL A 13 -5.19 47.45 -36.90
CA VAL A 13 -5.88 46.33 -36.27
C VAL A 13 -5.17 46.07 -34.93
N LEU A 14 -5.71 46.60 -33.84
CA LEU A 14 -5.33 46.25 -32.50
C LEU A 14 -5.80 44.79 -32.29
N ASN A 15 -4.91 43.83 -32.52
CA ASN A 15 -5.04 42.49 -31.99
C ASN A 15 -4.88 42.57 -30.46
N SER A 16 -5.96 42.91 -29.77
CA SER A 16 -6.08 42.62 -28.35
C SER A 16 -6.17 41.08 -28.21
N ALA A 17 -5.02 40.44 -28.06
CA ALA A 17 -4.98 39.11 -27.48
C ALA A 17 -5.52 39.26 -26.05
N GLY A 18 -6.83 39.18 -25.89
CA GLY A 18 -7.47 39.07 -24.59
C GLY A 18 -6.93 37.81 -23.95
N SER A 19 -6.01 37.95 -22.99
CA SER A 19 -5.76 36.86 -22.06
C SER A 19 -7.10 36.65 -21.35
N SER A 20 -7.78 35.55 -21.65
CA SER A 20 -8.91 35.11 -20.84
C SER A 20 -8.36 34.86 -19.43
N GLN A 21 -8.55 35.84 -18.54
CA GLN A 21 -8.28 35.60 -17.12
C GLN A 21 -9.29 34.54 -16.71
N THR A 22 -8.79 33.35 -16.46
CA THR A 22 -9.59 32.28 -15.86
C THR A 22 -9.83 32.67 -14.40
N PHE A 23 -11.08 32.95 -14.05
CA PHE A 23 -11.48 33.31 -12.67
C PHE A 23 -11.22 32.18 -11.68
N VAL A 24 -11.08 30.95 -12.17
CA VAL A 24 -10.84 29.73 -11.37
C VAL A 24 -9.45 29.18 -11.67
N LYS A 25 -8.65 28.92 -10.63
CA LYS A 25 -7.34 28.26 -10.73
C LYS A 25 -7.30 27.09 -9.77
N ILE A 26 -6.75 25.96 -10.21
CA ILE A 26 -6.48 24.81 -9.34
C ILE A 26 -4.98 24.80 -9.04
N HIS A 27 -4.64 24.72 -7.78
CA HIS A 27 -3.28 24.51 -7.33
C HIS A 27 -3.14 23.09 -6.78
N CYS A 28 -2.42 22.25 -7.52
CA CYS A 28 -2.08 20.90 -7.08
C CYS A 28 -0.60 20.82 -6.71
N LYS A 29 -0.29 20.06 -5.67
CA LYS A 29 1.09 19.70 -5.37
C LYS A 29 1.63 18.85 -6.52
N THR A 30 2.72 19.27 -7.16
CA THR A 30 3.23 18.65 -8.40
C THR A 30 3.62 17.18 -8.25
N GLN A 31 4.14 16.80 -7.06
CA GLN A 31 4.57 15.43 -6.75
C GLN A 31 4.12 15.04 -5.36
N ASN A 32 3.54 13.84 -5.25
CA ASN A 32 3.14 13.21 -4.01
C ASN A 32 3.88 11.89 -3.88
N ILE A 33 4.15 11.48 -2.63
CA ILE A 33 4.76 10.19 -2.31
C ILE A 33 3.72 9.39 -1.55
N GLY A 34 3.39 8.20 -2.07
CA GLY A 34 2.54 7.22 -1.43
C GLY A 34 3.35 6.01 -0.98
N GLN A 35 2.96 5.41 0.13
CA GLN A 35 3.52 4.15 0.61
C GLN A 35 2.52 3.03 0.34
N CYS A 36 2.98 1.90 -0.21
CA CYS A 36 2.13 0.72 -0.41
C CYS A 36 1.40 0.33 0.88
N ASP A 37 0.14 -0.09 0.72
CA ASP A 37 -0.77 -0.48 1.79
C ASP A 37 -1.16 0.64 2.78
N GLN A 38 -0.77 1.91 2.51
CA GLN A 38 -1.14 3.09 3.27
C GLN A 38 -2.04 4.01 2.44
N GLU A 39 -2.69 4.94 3.10
CA GLU A 39 -3.42 6.02 2.44
C GLU A 39 -2.47 7.00 1.76
N SER A 40 -2.85 7.47 0.58
CA SER A 40 -2.14 8.52 -0.15
C SER A 40 -3.09 9.63 -0.53
N ARG A 41 -2.66 10.87 -0.30
CA ARG A 41 -3.41 12.07 -0.62
C ARG A 41 -2.74 12.82 -1.77
N LEU A 42 -3.52 13.19 -2.78
CA LEU A 42 -3.11 14.08 -3.87
C LEU A 42 -3.73 15.45 -3.61
N ASP A 43 -2.89 16.38 -3.14
CA ASP A 43 -3.36 17.69 -2.68
C ASP A 43 -3.69 18.60 -3.87
N CYS A 44 -4.94 19.08 -3.93
CA CYS A 44 -5.41 20.07 -4.89
C CYS A 44 -6.45 20.99 -4.24
N VAL A 45 -6.28 22.31 -4.44
CA VAL A 45 -7.16 23.33 -3.89
C VAL A 45 -7.55 24.32 -5.00
N ILE A 46 -8.81 24.73 -5.01
CA ILE A 46 -9.33 25.75 -5.92
C ILE A 46 -9.05 27.14 -5.34
N HIS A 47 -8.61 28.06 -6.19
CA HIS A 47 -8.44 29.46 -5.90
C HIS A 47 -9.25 30.27 -6.89
N TYR A 48 -10.00 31.23 -6.41
CA TYR A 48 -10.69 32.23 -7.22
C TYR A 48 -9.81 33.48 -7.33
N SER A 49 -9.78 34.12 -8.51
CA SER A 49 -9.00 35.37 -8.72
C SER A 49 -9.62 36.51 -7.93
N GLU A 50 -8.80 37.32 -7.27
CA GLU A 50 -9.21 38.51 -6.53
C GLU A 50 -9.81 39.56 -7.48
N GLY A 51 -11.14 39.53 -7.66
CA GLY A 51 -11.86 40.53 -8.45
C GLY A 51 -13.18 40.91 -7.79
N ASP A 52 -13.88 39.91 -7.31
CA ASP A 52 -15.17 40.06 -6.63
C ASP A 52 -15.25 39.08 -5.47
N VAL A 53 -14.90 39.55 -4.27
CA VAL A 53 -14.86 38.74 -3.02
C VAL A 53 -16.23 38.14 -2.70
N GLU A 54 -17.33 38.83 -3.09
CA GLU A 54 -18.69 38.32 -2.91
C GLU A 54 -19.03 37.15 -3.84
N ASP A 55 -18.44 37.08 -5.04
CA ASP A 55 -18.66 35.97 -5.99
C ASP A 55 -17.82 34.72 -5.60
N ALA A 56 -16.66 34.89 -4.98
CA ALA A 56 -15.82 33.78 -4.56
C ALA A 56 -16.42 32.94 -3.42
N GLU A 57 -17.15 33.58 -2.49
CA GLU A 57 -17.83 32.90 -1.37
C GLU A 57 -19.10 32.14 -1.82
N ASN A 58 -19.68 32.55 -2.95
CA ASN A 58 -20.91 31.99 -3.50
C ASN A 58 -20.67 31.02 -4.67
N ALA A 59 -19.43 30.94 -5.18
CA ALA A 59 -19.11 30.08 -6.32
C ALA A 59 -19.44 28.61 -6.03
N GLU A 60 -20.19 28.00 -6.95
CA GLU A 60 -20.63 26.62 -6.85
C GLU A 60 -19.82 25.73 -7.79
N ILE A 61 -19.30 24.62 -7.23
CA ILE A 61 -18.60 23.61 -8.00
C ILE A 61 -19.64 22.70 -8.65
N LEU A 62 -19.71 22.74 -9.97
CA LEU A 62 -20.65 21.95 -10.79
C LEU A 62 -20.12 20.55 -11.05
N ALA A 63 -18.79 20.43 -11.27
CA ALA A 63 -18.14 19.14 -11.45
C ALA A 63 -16.69 19.14 -10.98
N VAL A 64 -16.24 18.00 -10.45
CA VAL A 64 -14.84 17.64 -10.19
C VAL A 64 -14.58 16.28 -10.78
N ILE A 65 -13.57 16.17 -11.66
CA ILE A 65 -13.26 14.90 -12.33
C ILE A 65 -11.78 14.60 -12.14
N TRP A 66 -11.50 13.54 -11.40
CA TRP A 66 -10.16 12.97 -11.26
C TRP A 66 -9.97 11.84 -12.26
N ARG A 67 -8.92 11.93 -13.07
CA ARG A 67 -8.50 10.90 -14.03
C ARG A 67 -7.08 10.48 -13.78
N LYS A 68 -6.79 9.20 -13.96
CA LYS A 68 -5.43 8.65 -13.94
C LYS A 68 -5.01 8.32 -15.36
N GLU A 69 -3.80 8.72 -15.75
CA GLU A 69 -3.24 8.35 -17.05
C GLU A 69 -3.22 6.83 -17.24
N GLY A 70 -3.64 6.38 -18.44
CA GLY A 70 -3.74 4.95 -18.78
C GLY A 70 -5.00 4.24 -18.26
N VAL A 71 -5.86 4.91 -17.48
CA VAL A 71 -7.17 4.39 -17.04
C VAL A 71 -8.27 5.06 -17.85
N LYS A 72 -9.17 4.25 -18.45
CA LYS A 72 -10.24 4.77 -19.33
C LYS A 72 -11.29 5.57 -18.56
N GLU A 73 -11.62 5.11 -17.35
CA GLU A 73 -12.66 5.72 -16.51
C GLU A 73 -12.05 6.75 -15.56
N SER A 74 -12.86 7.72 -15.13
CA SER A 74 -12.49 8.62 -14.05
C SER A 74 -12.35 7.81 -12.74
N VAL A 75 -11.29 8.08 -11.97
CA VAL A 75 -11.10 7.42 -10.66
C VAL A 75 -12.06 7.97 -9.61
N LEU A 76 -12.46 9.26 -9.77
CA LEU A 76 -13.49 9.92 -8.99
C LEU A 76 -14.15 10.98 -9.86
N LYS A 77 -15.47 11.07 -9.81
CA LYS A 77 -16.28 12.06 -10.53
C LYS A 77 -17.41 12.53 -9.63
N TYR A 78 -17.45 13.84 -9.39
CA TYR A 78 -18.62 14.55 -8.89
C TYR A 78 -19.21 15.37 -10.06
N GLU A 79 -20.50 15.29 -10.30
CA GLU A 79 -21.19 16.06 -11.33
C GLU A 79 -22.66 16.22 -10.97
N ASN A 80 -23.14 17.47 -10.93
CA ASN A 80 -24.55 17.81 -10.66
C ASN A 80 -25.14 17.11 -9.41
N GLY A 81 -24.40 17.12 -8.30
CA GLY A 81 -24.84 16.50 -7.04
C GLY A 81 -24.58 14.99 -6.92
N ASN A 82 -24.12 14.34 -8.00
CA ASN A 82 -23.84 12.91 -8.01
C ASN A 82 -22.34 12.63 -7.87
N LEU A 83 -21.96 11.83 -6.88
CA LEU A 83 -20.58 11.38 -6.68
C LEU A 83 -20.44 9.90 -7.09
N THR A 84 -19.50 9.62 -7.97
CA THR A 84 -19.10 8.26 -8.38
C THR A 84 -17.60 8.11 -8.25
N SER A 85 -17.11 6.96 -7.83
CA SER A 85 -15.67 6.68 -7.75
C SER A 85 -15.38 5.20 -7.99
N LEU A 86 -14.17 4.92 -8.48
CA LEU A 86 -13.66 3.56 -8.48
C LEU A 86 -13.37 3.12 -7.03
N PRO A 87 -13.45 1.81 -6.72
CA PRO A 87 -13.12 1.30 -5.40
C PRO A 87 -11.74 1.75 -4.92
N GLY A 88 -11.66 2.28 -3.70
CA GLY A 88 -10.42 2.75 -3.09
C GLY A 88 -10.11 4.24 -3.31
N TYR A 89 -10.98 4.99 -3.97
CA TYR A 89 -10.83 6.44 -4.18
C TYR A 89 -11.98 7.22 -3.55
N SER A 90 -11.67 8.36 -2.93
CA SER A 90 -12.64 9.30 -2.39
C SER A 90 -12.07 10.72 -2.38
N PHE A 91 -12.89 11.74 -2.09
CA PHE A 91 -12.33 13.02 -1.67
C PHE A 91 -11.57 12.86 -0.34
N ALA A 92 -10.50 13.64 -0.16
CA ALA A 92 -9.73 13.65 1.07
C ALA A 92 -10.52 14.20 2.27
N GLU A 93 -11.52 15.04 2.01
CA GLU A 93 -12.44 15.55 3.01
C GLU A 93 -13.69 14.65 3.07
N PRO A 94 -13.93 13.94 4.18
CA PRO A 94 -15.03 12.97 4.27
C PRO A 94 -16.43 13.60 4.06
N SER A 95 -16.60 14.88 4.47
CA SER A 95 -17.84 15.64 4.33
C SER A 95 -17.77 16.63 3.16
N TRP A 96 -17.03 16.29 2.10
CA TRP A 96 -16.89 17.17 0.95
C TRP A 96 -18.25 17.49 0.32
N ASN A 97 -18.45 18.76 -0.03
CA ASN A 97 -19.61 19.26 -0.76
C ASN A 97 -19.18 20.27 -1.84
N ASN A 98 -20.08 20.69 -2.68
CA ASN A 98 -19.84 21.56 -3.84
C ASN A 98 -19.44 23.03 -3.52
N LYS A 99 -19.32 23.38 -2.25
CA LYS A 99 -18.75 24.65 -1.79
C LYS A 99 -17.34 24.50 -1.21
N ASN A 100 -16.86 23.25 -1.07
CA ASN A 100 -15.56 22.99 -0.50
C ASN A 100 -14.47 23.08 -1.58
N VAL A 101 -13.62 24.09 -1.50
CA VAL A 101 -12.50 24.35 -2.44
C VAL A 101 -11.39 23.30 -2.37
N ASN A 102 -11.36 22.47 -1.32
CA ASN A 102 -10.39 21.38 -1.19
C ASN A 102 -10.87 20.16 -1.98
N VAL A 103 -10.38 20.00 -3.21
CA VAL A 103 -10.74 18.90 -4.11
C VAL A 103 -9.72 17.77 -4.13
N SER A 104 -8.89 17.70 -3.09
CA SER A 104 -7.85 16.68 -2.95
C SER A 104 -8.42 15.27 -3.02
N LEU A 105 -7.71 14.38 -3.74
CA LEU A 105 -8.05 12.96 -3.88
C LEU A 105 -7.38 12.14 -2.80
N LEU A 106 -8.13 11.21 -2.19
CA LEU A 106 -7.63 10.20 -1.27
C LEU A 106 -7.65 8.82 -1.92
N ILE A 107 -6.54 8.11 -1.82
CA ILE A 107 -6.37 6.71 -2.22
C ILE A 107 -6.22 5.91 -0.94
N HIS A 108 -7.22 5.08 -0.58
CA HIS A 108 -7.29 4.42 0.73
C HIS A 108 -6.25 3.33 0.95
N LYS A 109 -5.92 2.58 -0.08
CA LYS A 109 -4.91 1.52 -0.03
C LYS A 109 -4.04 1.58 -1.27
N THR A 110 -2.99 2.38 -1.18
CA THR A 110 -2.06 2.61 -2.28
C THR A 110 -1.36 1.33 -2.71
N ALA A 111 -1.30 1.07 -4.00
CA ALA A 111 -0.56 -0.03 -4.60
C ALA A 111 0.39 0.49 -5.68
N VAL A 112 1.34 -0.32 -6.12
CA VAL A 112 2.28 0.05 -7.21
C VAL A 112 1.54 0.48 -8.48
N LYS A 113 0.40 -0.16 -8.79
CA LYS A 113 -0.45 0.19 -9.93
C LYS A 113 -1.01 1.62 -9.87
N ASP A 114 -1.04 2.24 -8.69
CA ASP A 114 -1.57 3.60 -8.51
C ASP A 114 -0.52 4.67 -8.79
N GLU A 115 0.74 4.29 -8.98
CA GLU A 115 1.78 5.20 -9.45
C GLU A 115 1.42 5.79 -10.82
N GLY A 116 1.67 7.10 -11.01
CA GLY A 116 1.45 7.75 -12.29
C GLY A 116 0.99 9.20 -12.19
N VAL A 117 0.55 9.74 -13.32
CA VAL A 117 0.03 11.10 -13.43
C VAL A 117 -1.49 11.08 -13.26
N TYR A 118 -1.97 12.02 -12.47
CA TYR A 118 -3.39 12.28 -12.25
C TYR A 118 -3.74 13.68 -12.74
N THR A 119 -4.91 13.82 -13.32
CA THR A 119 -5.48 15.08 -13.78
C THR A 119 -6.72 15.37 -12.97
N CYS A 120 -6.82 16.59 -12.45
CA CYS A 120 -7.99 17.13 -11.78
C CYS A 120 -8.61 18.21 -12.67
N ASP A 121 -9.83 17.99 -13.14
CA ASP A 121 -10.64 18.98 -13.85
C ASP A 121 -11.71 19.48 -12.91
N VAL A 122 -11.86 20.80 -12.83
CA VAL A 122 -12.91 21.46 -12.03
C VAL A 122 -13.70 22.38 -12.90
N PHE A 123 -15.01 22.29 -12.82
CA PHE A 123 -15.99 23.15 -13.47
C PHE A 123 -16.80 23.84 -12.37
N THR A 124 -16.91 25.16 -12.47
CA THR A 124 -17.72 25.99 -11.58
C THR A 124 -18.64 26.86 -12.43
N ASP A 125 -19.58 27.54 -11.81
CA ASP A 125 -20.40 28.58 -12.44
C ASP A 125 -19.58 29.77 -12.99
N SER A 126 -18.37 29.98 -12.42
CA SER A 126 -17.45 31.06 -12.77
C SER A 126 -16.36 30.66 -13.77
N GLY A 127 -16.36 29.39 -14.25
CA GLY A 127 -15.38 28.90 -15.21
C GLY A 127 -14.86 27.51 -14.94
N TYR A 128 -13.80 27.12 -15.66
CA TYR A 128 -13.17 25.80 -15.49
C TYR A 128 -11.66 25.92 -15.47
N ASN A 129 -11.01 24.95 -14.83
CA ASN A 129 -9.57 24.81 -14.84
C ASN A 129 -9.16 23.34 -14.71
N THR A 130 -7.95 23.03 -15.17
CA THR A 130 -7.36 21.70 -15.13
C THR A 130 -5.95 21.78 -14.55
N ASN A 131 -5.57 20.85 -13.68
CA ASN A 131 -4.19 20.73 -13.20
C ASN A 131 -3.79 19.25 -13.10
N HIS A 132 -2.49 19.03 -13.05
CA HIS A 132 -1.89 17.70 -13.00
C HIS A 132 -1.03 17.51 -11.75
N THR A 133 -1.01 16.29 -11.25
CA THR A 133 -0.14 15.88 -10.17
C THR A 133 0.38 14.49 -10.40
N ARG A 134 1.56 14.16 -9.86
CA ARG A 134 2.15 12.83 -9.93
C ARG A 134 2.16 12.17 -8.57
N LEU A 135 1.75 10.90 -8.54
CA LEU A 135 1.97 10.01 -7.41
C LEU A 135 3.19 9.13 -7.70
N ASN A 136 4.20 9.19 -6.82
CA ASN A 136 5.31 8.25 -6.77
C ASN A 136 5.05 7.28 -5.63
N VAL A 137 5.06 5.98 -5.91
CA VAL A 137 4.78 4.95 -4.92
C VAL A 137 6.09 4.38 -4.36
N THR A 138 6.08 4.03 -3.08
CA THR A 138 7.19 3.36 -2.41
C THR A 138 6.70 2.19 -1.59
N ALA A 139 7.49 1.12 -1.52
CA ALA A 139 7.33 0.03 -0.58
C ALA A 139 8.70 -0.29 0.00
N LYS A 140 8.86 -0.10 1.31
CA LYS A 140 10.12 -0.35 2.00
C LYS A 140 10.53 -1.80 1.83
N TYR A 141 11.82 -2.03 1.53
CA TYR A 141 12.37 -3.37 1.46
C TYR A 141 12.36 -4.02 2.84
N GLY A 142 11.82 -5.25 2.90
CA GLY A 142 11.80 -6.05 4.11
C GLY A 142 13.22 -6.54 4.50
N VAL A 143 13.34 -7.02 5.75
CA VAL A 143 14.58 -7.67 6.20
C VAL A 143 14.91 -8.84 5.26
N PRO A 144 16.11 -8.89 4.68
CA PRO A 144 16.48 -9.95 3.76
C PRO A 144 16.37 -11.34 4.39
N THR A 145 16.00 -12.33 3.58
CA THR A 145 16.13 -13.75 3.94
C THR A 145 17.41 -14.30 3.31
N ILE A 146 18.17 -15.10 4.04
CA ILE A 146 19.35 -15.80 3.53
C ILE A 146 19.09 -17.30 3.60
N GLN A 147 19.19 -17.96 2.45
CA GLN A 147 19.01 -19.41 2.31
C GLN A 147 20.35 -20.04 1.93
N PRO A 148 20.94 -20.89 2.80
CA PRO A 148 22.13 -21.63 2.48
C PRO A 148 21.81 -22.86 1.60
N GLN A 149 22.76 -23.24 0.74
CA GLN A 149 22.74 -24.48 -0.02
C GLN A 149 24.15 -25.07 -0.09
N PRO A 150 24.39 -26.26 0.50
CA PRO A 150 23.43 -27.08 1.25
C PRO A 150 22.95 -26.42 2.53
N GLN A 151 21.82 -26.89 3.09
CA GLN A 151 21.22 -26.31 4.30
C GLN A 151 22.18 -26.30 5.49
N ASP A 152 23.01 -27.35 5.61
CA ASP A 152 24.03 -27.52 6.65
C ASP A 152 25.44 -27.17 6.12
N ILE A 153 25.58 -26.00 5.52
CA ILE A 153 26.87 -25.51 5.04
C ILE A 153 27.84 -25.28 6.21
N ASP A 154 29.07 -25.79 6.07
CA ASP A 154 30.18 -25.56 6.99
C ASP A 154 31.42 -25.00 6.26
N LEU A 155 32.50 -24.68 6.98
CA LEU A 155 33.73 -24.14 6.43
C LEU A 155 34.50 -25.14 5.53
N ASN A 156 34.16 -26.43 5.59
CA ASN A 156 34.84 -27.50 4.87
C ASN A 156 34.08 -27.93 3.60
N THR A 157 32.93 -27.32 3.32
CA THR A 157 32.09 -27.64 2.16
C THR A 157 31.93 -26.45 1.25
N ASP A 158 31.86 -26.72 -0.07
CA ASP A 158 31.45 -25.73 -1.06
C ASP A 158 29.94 -25.52 -0.96
N GLY A 159 29.49 -24.30 -1.12
CA GLY A 159 28.08 -24.00 -1.06
C GLY A 159 27.72 -22.61 -1.59
N SER A 160 26.49 -22.21 -1.35
CA SER A 160 26.03 -20.88 -1.72
C SER A 160 25.04 -20.32 -0.70
N LEU A 161 24.97 -19.01 -0.62
CA LEU A 161 23.99 -18.26 0.15
C LEU A 161 23.14 -17.43 -0.81
N THR A 162 21.84 -17.66 -0.85
CA THR A 162 20.91 -16.85 -1.65
C THR A 162 20.19 -15.88 -0.73
N CYS A 163 20.42 -14.58 -0.98
CA CYS A 163 19.76 -13.47 -0.29
C CYS A 163 18.58 -12.96 -1.10
N ARG A 164 17.42 -12.74 -0.46
CA ARG A 164 16.22 -12.19 -1.10
C ARG A 164 15.58 -11.12 -0.24
N SER A 165 15.08 -10.06 -0.90
CA SER A 165 14.24 -9.02 -0.26
C SER A 165 13.25 -8.47 -1.28
N THR A 166 12.11 -7.95 -0.81
CA THR A 166 11.02 -7.43 -1.64
C THR A 166 10.72 -5.99 -1.26
N GLY A 167 10.52 -5.13 -2.27
CA GLY A 167 10.20 -3.72 -2.09
C GLY A 167 9.96 -3.00 -3.41
N TYR A 168 9.83 -1.66 -3.38
CA TYR A 168 9.60 -0.81 -4.55
C TYR A 168 10.00 0.66 -4.26
N PRO A 169 10.55 1.44 -5.21
CA PRO A 169 11.04 1.07 -6.55
C PRO A 169 12.23 0.11 -6.51
N LYS A 170 12.74 -0.31 -7.69
CA LYS A 170 13.87 -1.21 -7.81
C LYS A 170 15.09 -0.71 -7.03
N GLY A 171 15.46 -1.47 -6.00
CA GLY A 171 16.65 -1.26 -5.18
C GLY A 171 17.82 -2.15 -5.60
N ARG A 172 18.72 -2.41 -4.66
CA ARG A 172 19.87 -3.30 -4.85
C ARG A 172 20.18 -4.12 -3.61
N LEU A 173 20.74 -5.31 -3.80
CA LEU A 173 21.38 -6.13 -2.76
C LEU A 173 22.90 -6.01 -2.86
N SER A 174 23.58 -6.08 -1.71
CA SER A 174 25.04 -6.16 -1.67
C SER A 174 25.47 -7.02 -0.48
N TRP A 175 26.57 -7.77 -0.69
CA TRP A 175 27.16 -8.62 0.31
C TRP A 175 28.33 -7.93 1.00
N PHE A 176 28.51 -8.20 2.27
CA PHE A 176 29.55 -7.65 3.15
C PHE A 176 30.14 -8.75 4.01
N ASP A 177 31.42 -8.62 4.35
CA ASP A 177 32.10 -9.46 5.32
C ASP A 177 31.79 -9.08 6.79
N LYS A 178 32.42 -9.78 7.72
CA LYS A 178 32.29 -9.53 9.17
C LYS A 178 32.74 -8.13 9.59
N ASP A 179 33.70 -7.53 8.85
CA ASP A 179 34.27 -6.23 9.13
C ASP A 179 33.52 -5.10 8.39
N ASN A 180 32.34 -5.43 7.84
CA ASN A 180 31.48 -4.49 7.11
C ASN A 180 32.11 -3.96 5.80
N LYS A 181 33.07 -4.67 5.22
CA LYS A 181 33.64 -4.35 3.93
C LYS A 181 32.79 -4.98 2.83
N PRO A 182 32.52 -4.26 1.74
CA PRO A 182 31.77 -4.81 0.63
C PRO A 182 32.57 -5.95 -0.03
N TRP A 183 31.88 -7.00 -0.43
CA TRP A 183 32.46 -8.10 -1.20
C TRP A 183 33.04 -7.55 -2.50
N LEU A 184 34.28 -7.93 -2.86
CA LEU A 184 34.99 -7.37 -4.01
C LEU A 184 34.24 -7.63 -5.32
N GLU A 185 33.79 -8.84 -5.52
CA GLU A 185 32.95 -9.22 -6.65
C GLU A 185 31.51 -9.44 -6.18
N GLN A 186 30.70 -8.40 -6.30
CA GLN A 186 29.28 -8.51 -5.97
C GLN A 186 28.58 -9.44 -6.95
N PRO A 187 27.89 -10.48 -6.47
CA PRO A 187 27.12 -11.34 -7.36
C PRO A 187 26.02 -10.57 -8.09
N LYS A 188 25.68 -11.04 -9.30
CA LYS A 188 24.58 -10.48 -10.08
C LYS A 188 23.28 -10.55 -9.27
N VAL A 189 22.53 -9.46 -9.26
CA VAL A 189 21.20 -9.40 -8.67
C VAL A 189 20.17 -9.73 -9.74
N GLU A 190 19.40 -10.79 -9.52
CA GLU A 190 18.22 -11.14 -10.30
C GLU A 190 17.02 -10.36 -9.75
N VAL A 191 16.14 -9.91 -10.64
CA VAL A 191 14.95 -9.14 -10.28
C VAL A 191 13.73 -9.80 -10.89
N LEU A 192 12.79 -10.16 -10.03
CA LEU A 192 11.48 -10.65 -10.42
C LEU A 192 10.43 -9.63 -9.99
N THR A 193 9.28 -9.63 -10.64
CA THR A 193 8.15 -8.77 -10.28
C THR A 193 7.01 -9.64 -9.75
N THR A 194 6.45 -9.25 -8.61
CA THR A 194 5.25 -9.90 -8.05
C THR A 194 3.99 -9.49 -8.83
N GLU A 195 2.89 -10.18 -8.64
CA GLU A 195 1.58 -9.80 -9.20
C GLU A 195 1.13 -8.40 -8.75
N SER A 196 1.52 -7.99 -7.54
CA SER A 196 1.25 -6.65 -7.01
C SER A 196 2.19 -5.56 -7.54
N GLY A 197 3.16 -5.91 -8.41
CA GLY A 197 4.12 -4.97 -9.01
C GLY A 197 5.39 -4.71 -8.16
N LEU A 198 5.54 -5.32 -6.98
CA LEU A 198 6.74 -5.20 -6.16
C LEU A 198 7.91 -5.96 -6.80
N PHE A 199 9.14 -5.48 -6.58
CA PHE A 199 10.36 -6.16 -7.00
C PHE A 199 10.87 -7.13 -5.93
N ILE A 200 11.12 -8.38 -6.34
CA ILE A 200 11.89 -9.35 -5.56
C ILE A 200 13.32 -9.29 -6.07
N LEU A 201 14.22 -8.85 -5.21
CA LEU A 201 15.67 -8.89 -5.47
C LEU A 201 16.22 -10.20 -4.95
N SER A 202 17.05 -10.89 -5.74
CA SER A 202 17.72 -12.15 -5.38
C SER A 202 19.19 -12.07 -5.78
N SER A 203 20.10 -12.42 -4.85
CA SER A 203 21.54 -12.45 -5.09
C SER A 203 22.15 -13.69 -4.45
N THR A 204 22.90 -14.48 -5.22
CA THR A 204 23.52 -15.72 -4.76
C THR A 204 25.03 -15.56 -4.69
N LEU A 205 25.59 -15.68 -3.49
CA LEU A 205 27.01 -15.68 -3.20
C LEU A 205 27.51 -17.11 -3.08
N ASN A 206 28.51 -17.48 -3.87
CA ASN A 206 29.17 -18.78 -3.77
C ASN A 206 30.22 -18.75 -2.67
N ILE A 207 30.24 -19.77 -1.83
CA ILE A 207 31.21 -19.97 -0.78
C ILE A 207 32.06 -21.18 -1.13
N GLN A 208 33.38 -20.99 -1.14
CA GLN A 208 34.33 -22.07 -1.36
C GLN A 208 34.78 -22.66 -0.03
N ARG A 209 34.98 -23.98 0.02
CA ARG A 209 35.58 -24.66 1.18
C ARG A 209 36.90 -24.01 1.54
N GLY A 210 37.18 -23.95 2.84
CA GLY A 210 38.36 -23.27 3.38
C GLY A 210 38.32 -21.75 3.34
N SER A 211 37.13 -21.18 3.13
CA SER A 211 36.93 -19.72 3.20
C SER A 211 37.38 -19.20 4.57
N ALA A 212 38.16 -18.12 4.56
CA ALA A 212 38.56 -17.43 5.79
C ALA A 212 37.42 -16.65 6.47
N PHE A 213 36.27 -16.58 5.80
CA PHE A 213 35.11 -15.83 6.29
C PHE A 213 34.09 -16.75 6.92
N SER A 214 33.75 -16.49 8.18
CA SER A 214 32.70 -17.22 8.91
C SER A 214 31.36 -16.49 8.91
N GLN A 215 31.34 -15.21 8.58
CA GLN A 215 30.11 -14.40 8.59
C GLN A 215 29.95 -13.62 7.30
N TYR A 216 28.72 -13.64 6.78
CA TYR A 216 28.29 -12.99 5.54
C TYR A 216 27.06 -12.15 5.83
N THR A 217 27.07 -10.89 5.46
CA THR A 217 25.96 -9.97 5.68
C THR A 217 25.40 -9.50 4.35
N CYS A 218 24.13 -9.75 4.13
CA CYS A 218 23.38 -9.20 2.99
C CYS A 218 22.65 -7.93 3.40
N LYS A 219 22.86 -6.86 2.67
CA LYS A 219 22.19 -5.57 2.87
C LYS A 219 21.35 -5.22 1.67
N VAL A 220 20.14 -4.69 1.93
CA VAL A 220 19.25 -4.15 0.91
C VAL A 220 19.23 -2.64 0.99
N PHE A 221 19.31 -2.02 -0.19
CA PHE A 221 19.28 -0.58 -0.37
C PHE A 221 18.12 -0.20 -1.28
N ASN A 222 17.45 0.91 -0.99
CA ASN A 222 16.40 1.44 -1.84
C ASN A 222 16.97 2.07 -3.13
N ALA A 223 16.08 2.59 -3.98
CA ALA A 223 16.45 3.24 -5.24
C ALA A 223 17.32 4.49 -5.07
N ARG A 224 17.27 5.14 -3.91
CA ARG A 224 18.11 6.31 -3.58
C ARG A 224 19.51 5.93 -3.06
N GLY A 225 19.71 4.64 -2.75
CA GLY A 225 20.95 4.13 -2.17
C GLY A 225 20.98 4.11 -0.64
N ASP A 226 19.87 4.44 0.03
CA ASP A 226 19.77 4.35 1.47
C ASP A 226 19.62 2.88 1.89
N LYS A 227 20.35 2.46 2.94
CA LYS A 227 20.19 1.11 3.51
C LYS A 227 18.86 1.02 4.23
N GLU A 228 18.03 0.04 3.86
CA GLU A 228 16.73 -0.19 4.50
C GLU A 228 16.74 -1.35 5.50
N ALA A 229 17.48 -2.42 5.20
CA ALA A 229 17.60 -3.57 6.09
C ALA A 229 18.86 -4.39 5.80
N GLU A 230 19.19 -5.30 6.72
CA GLU A 230 20.29 -6.26 6.58
C GLU A 230 20.01 -7.55 7.34
N LYS A 231 20.68 -8.62 6.93
CA LYS A 231 20.68 -9.92 7.59
C LYS A 231 22.06 -10.54 7.49
N SER A 232 22.56 -11.07 8.60
CA SER A 232 23.82 -11.81 8.64
C SER A 232 23.55 -13.33 8.73
N PHE A 233 24.45 -14.09 8.12
CA PHE A 233 24.52 -15.53 8.21
C PHE A 233 25.93 -15.92 8.69
N THR A 234 26.00 -16.83 9.68
CA THR A 234 27.26 -17.34 10.22
C THR A 234 27.39 -18.80 9.84
N VAL A 235 28.49 -19.16 9.17
CA VAL A 235 28.85 -20.53 8.86
C VAL A 235 29.48 -21.14 10.10
N GLN A 236 28.97 -22.28 10.56
CA GLN A 236 29.50 -22.97 11.71
C GLN A 236 30.72 -23.83 11.36
N ASP A 237 31.77 -23.78 12.17
CA ASP A 237 32.87 -24.71 12.08
C ASP A 237 32.42 -26.00 12.77
N LYS A 238 32.02 -27.00 11.97
CA LYS A 238 31.78 -28.35 12.51
C LYS A 238 33.14 -29.05 12.60
N PRO A 239 33.63 -29.41 13.79
CA PRO A 239 34.86 -30.17 13.89
C PRO A 239 34.71 -31.45 13.07
N SER A 240 35.60 -31.63 12.09
CA SER A 240 35.69 -32.86 11.30
C SER A 240 36.01 -34.01 12.28
N ILE A 241 35.04 -34.92 12.50
CA ILE A 241 35.28 -36.17 13.17
C ILE A 241 36.04 -37.06 12.16
N GLY A 242 37.32 -36.81 12.03
CA GLY A 242 38.26 -37.59 11.23
C GLY A 242 39.42 -38.03 12.06
N GLY A 243 39.43 -39.30 12.49
CA GLY A 243 40.59 -39.90 13.11
C GLY A 243 40.21 -41.02 14.08
N LEU A 244 40.27 -42.24 13.58
CA LEU A 244 40.34 -43.46 14.41
C LEU A 244 41.38 -43.29 15.49
N GLY A 245 41.02 -43.50 16.76
CA GLY A 245 41.89 -43.70 17.89
C GLY A 245 41.08 -44.39 18.98
N GLN A 246 41.15 -45.73 18.98
CA GLN A 246 40.73 -46.52 20.13
C GLN A 246 41.48 -46.03 21.34
N ASP A 247 40.76 -45.63 22.40
CA ASP A 247 41.08 -46.03 23.76
C ASP A 247 39.85 -45.83 24.63
N ALA A 248 39.30 -46.96 25.05
CA ALA A 248 38.25 -47.06 26.02
C ALA A 248 38.77 -46.65 27.39
N LYS A 249 38.18 -45.64 28.02
CA LYS A 249 38.11 -45.59 29.48
C LYS A 249 36.86 -44.85 29.93
N ASP A 250 36.07 -45.59 30.67
CA ASP A 250 34.91 -45.16 31.46
C ASP A 250 34.97 -43.73 32.00
N THR A 251 33.91 -42.94 31.69
CA THR A 251 33.33 -42.04 32.67
C THR A 251 31.83 -41.94 32.41
N LYS A 252 31.10 -42.75 33.15
CA LYS A 252 29.70 -42.53 33.52
C LYS A 252 29.66 -41.17 34.22
N ASP A 253 28.84 -40.27 33.70
CA ASP A 253 28.12 -39.19 34.34
C ASP A 253 28.10 -37.91 33.50
N SER A 254 27.16 -37.80 32.53
CA SER A 254 26.78 -36.53 31.95
C SER A 254 25.37 -36.50 31.29
N ASN A 255 24.48 -37.44 31.65
CA ASN A 255 23.12 -37.45 31.11
C ASN A 255 22.04 -36.86 32.04
N MET A 256 22.40 -36.06 33.07
CA MET A 256 21.44 -35.56 34.04
C MET A 256 21.21 -34.05 34.05
N ILE A 257 21.81 -33.28 33.12
CA ILE A 257 21.68 -31.81 33.13
C ILE A 257 20.78 -31.28 32.02
N LEU A 258 20.44 -32.07 30.99
CA LEU A 258 19.63 -31.57 29.86
C LEU A 258 18.11 -31.68 30.09
N ALA A 259 17.65 -32.54 31.05
CA ALA A 259 16.22 -32.71 31.31
C ALA A 259 15.60 -31.61 32.20
N THR A 260 16.43 -30.88 33.00
CA THR A 260 15.91 -29.87 33.94
C THR A 260 15.65 -28.48 33.35
N LYS A 261 16.20 -28.18 32.16
CA LYS A 261 16.00 -26.83 31.54
C LYS A 261 14.74 -26.70 30.68
N ILE A 262 14.10 -27.78 30.28
CA ILE A 262 12.91 -27.76 29.42
C ILE A 262 11.61 -27.94 30.22
N VAL A 263 11.64 -28.62 31.38
CA VAL A 263 10.44 -28.91 32.18
C VAL A 263 9.95 -27.69 32.98
N ALA A 264 10.85 -26.85 33.48
CA ALA A 264 10.49 -25.67 34.27
C ALA A 264 9.61 -24.63 33.52
N PRO A 265 9.91 -24.22 32.28
CA PRO A 265 9.08 -23.24 31.59
C PRO A 265 7.70 -23.80 31.17
N VAL A 266 7.59 -25.10 30.89
CA VAL A 266 6.31 -25.73 30.51
C VAL A 266 5.35 -25.81 31.70
N LEU A 267 5.82 -26.08 32.89
CA LEU A 267 4.97 -26.11 34.10
C LEU A 267 4.47 -24.71 34.49
N VAL A 268 5.30 -23.68 34.32
CA VAL A 268 4.90 -22.30 34.65
C VAL A 268 3.84 -21.80 33.67
N VAL A 269 4.02 -22.03 32.36
CA VAL A 269 3.04 -21.65 31.35
C VAL A 269 1.73 -22.43 31.49
N GLY A 270 1.81 -23.73 31.77
CA GLY A 270 0.65 -24.59 32.03
C GLY A 270 -0.18 -24.12 33.23
N SER A 271 0.46 -23.74 34.34
CA SER A 271 -0.22 -23.24 35.55
C SER A 271 -0.90 -21.90 35.34
N LEU A 272 -0.29 -20.99 34.53
CA LEU A 272 -0.89 -19.71 34.18
C LEU A 272 -2.14 -19.87 33.29
N ILE A 273 -2.10 -20.80 32.33
CA ILE A 273 -3.25 -21.09 31.47
C ILE A 273 -4.41 -21.67 32.26
N VAL A 274 -4.15 -22.62 33.17
CA VAL A 274 -5.19 -23.20 34.05
C VAL A 274 -5.76 -22.13 34.97
N GLY A 275 -4.91 -21.29 35.58
CA GLY A 275 -5.35 -20.16 36.41
C GLY A 275 -6.26 -19.18 35.67
N LEU A 276 -5.92 -18.86 34.42
CA LEU A 276 -6.70 -17.94 33.59
C LEU A 276 -8.04 -18.56 33.18
N LEU A 277 -8.08 -19.86 32.88
CA LEU A 277 -9.32 -20.59 32.60
C LEU A 277 -10.25 -20.64 33.80
N VAL A 278 -9.70 -20.90 35.00
CA VAL A 278 -10.50 -20.90 36.26
C VAL A 278 -11.07 -19.49 36.52
N LEU A 279 -10.29 -18.41 36.33
CA LEU A 279 -10.77 -17.03 36.47
C LEU A 279 -11.86 -16.70 35.47
N LEU A 280 -11.74 -17.12 34.22
CA LEU A 280 -12.77 -16.89 33.19
C LEU A 280 -14.06 -17.64 33.50
N LEU A 281 -13.97 -18.88 33.98
CA LEU A 281 -15.13 -19.67 34.41
C LEU A 281 -15.80 -19.07 35.66
N TYR A 282 -15.01 -18.58 36.62
CA TYR A 282 -15.52 -17.88 37.79
C TYR A 282 -16.24 -16.58 37.43
N LYS A 283 -15.66 -15.77 36.55
CA LYS A 283 -16.27 -14.52 36.05
C LYS A 283 -17.57 -14.78 35.26
N ARG A 284 -17.64 -15.91 34.56
CA ARG A 284 -18.84 -16.32 33.80
C ARG A 284 -19.98 -16.77 34.73
N ARG A 285 -19.65 -17.23 35.94
CA ARG A 285 -20.62 -17.72 36.93
C ARG A 285 -21.16 -16.59 37.86
N SER A 286 -20.51 -15.43 37.88
CA SER A 286 -20.88 -14.29 38.73
C SER A 286 -21.58 -13.15 37.97
N GLN A 287 -22.12 -13.39 36.77
CA GLN A 287 -23.01 -12.45 36.10
C GLN A 287 -24.39 -12.59 36.71
N PRO A 288 -24.95 -11.56 37.37
CA PRO A 288 -26.33 -11.60 37.81
C PRO A 288 -27.27 -11.57 36.59
N VAL A 289 -28.22 -12.49 36.61
CA VAL A 289 -29.33 -12.53 35.66
C VAL A 289 -30.16 -11.27 35.91
N HIS A 290 -30.10 -10.31 34.98
CA HIS A 290 -31.06 -9.22 34.93
C HIS A 290 -32.38 -9.79 34.42
N THR A 291 -33.32 -9.99 35.36
CA THR A 291 -34.73 -10.22 35.10
C THR A 291 -35.29 -8.91 34.52
N ALA A 292 -35.68 -8.91 33.26
CA ALA A 292 -36.48 -7.82 32.69
C ALA A 292 -37.91 -8.02 33.17
N GLU A 293 -38.36 -7.12 34.03
CA GLU A 293 -39.78 -6.97 34.33
C GLU A 293 -40.51 -6.44 33.10
N LEU A 294 -41.53 -7.21 32.67
CA LEU A 294 -42.55 -6.77 31.73
C LEU A 294 -43.48 -5.79 32.44
N HIS A 295 -43.47 -4.55 32.01
CA HIS A 295 -44.63 -3.67 32.24
C HIS A 295 -45.63 -3.92 31.10
N MET A 296 -46.78 -4.48 31.50
CA MET A 296 -48.02 -4.47 30.73
C MET A 296 -48.66 -3.10 30.83
N GLU A 297 -48.89 -2.45 29.72
CA GLU A 297 -49.93 -1.44 29.60
C GLU A 297 -50.92 -1.92 28.54
N GLU A 298 -52.14 -2.03 29.04
CA GLU A 298 -53.40 -2.36 28.39
C GLU A 298 -53.94 -1.12 27.67
N GLY A 299 -54.50 -1.29 26.46
CA GLY A 299 -55.16 -0.15 25.76
C GLY A 299 -55.52 -0.49 24.32
N ASP A 300 -56.67 -1.15 24.18
CA ASP A 300 -57.81 -1.04 23.28
C ASP A 300 -57.65 -0.92 21.75
N ASP A 301 -58.19 -1.92 21.11
CA ASP A 301 -59.15 -2.02 19.99
C ASP A 301 -59.04 -1.09 18.77
N GLN A 302 -58.83 -1.65 17.59
CA GLN A 302 -59.88 -1.75 16.53
C GLN A 302 -59.40 -2.54 15.32
N GLU A 303 -60.27 -3.51 14.98
CA GLU A 303 -60.29 -4.33 13.75
C GLU A 303 -60.34 -3.47 12.48
N THR A 304 -59.68 -3.96 11.42
CA THR A 304 -60.28 -4.08 10.09
C THR A 304 -59.56 -5.14 9.27
N GLU A 305 -60.37 -6.11 8.86
CA GLU A 305 -60.09 -7.17 7.87
C GLU A 305 -59.70 -6.62 6.50
N GLY A 306 -58.95 -7.40 5.77
CA GLY A 306 -58.72 -7.23 4.35
C GLY A 306 -57.83 -8.31 3.80
N ASP A 307 -58.46 -9.45 3.47
CA ASP A 307 -57.99 -10.58 2.67
C ASP A 307 -57.32 -10.15 1.36
N VAL A 308 -56.42 -10.99 0.86
CA VAL A 308 -56.43 -11.70 -0.43
C VAL A 308 -55.03 -12.03 -0.95
N GLN A 309 -54.76 -13.34 -0.90
CA GLN A 309 -54.17 -14.26 -1.91
C GLN A 309 -52.92 -13.91 -2.67
N GLU A 310 -51.88 -14.69 -2.43
CA GLU A 310 -51.27 -15.78 -3.26
C GLU A 310 -51.13 -15.52 -4.77
N SER A 311 -49.91 -15.53 -5.28
CA SER A 311 -49.55 -16.39 -6.44
C SER A 311 -48.02 -16.54 -6.62
N LEU A 312 -47.61 -17.78 -6.55
CA LEU A 312 -46.38 -18.34 -7.11
C LEU A 312 -46.41 -18.18 -8.66
N THR A 313 -45.28 -17.83 -9.26
CA THR A 313 -44.89 -18.36 -10.58
C THR A 313 -43.39 -18.46 -10.71
N THR A 314 -42.97 -19.69 -10.79
CA THR A 314 -41.73 -20.22 -11.35
C THR A 314 -41.59 -19.83 -12.83
N GLY A 315 -40.39 -19.48 -13.26
CA GLY A 315 -40.07 -19.22 -14.66
C GLY A 315 -38.60 -19.46 -14.95
N GLU A 316 -38.27 -20.75 -15.19
CA GLU A 316 -37.06 -21.12 -15.98
C GLU A 316 -37.20 -20.66 -17.42
N THR A 317 -36.11 -20.15 -17.99
CA THR A 317 -35.86 -20.24 -19.46
C THR A 317 -34.38 -19.92 -19.70
N LYS A 318 -33.53 -20.94 -19.88
CA LYS A 318 -33.09 -21.52 -21.15
C LYS A 318 -32.07 -20.69 -21.95
N ILE A 319 -30.87 -21.22 -21.87
CA ILE A 319 -29.65 -20.96 -22.68
C ILE A 319 -29.98 -21.15 -24.17
N THR A 320 -29.49 -20.26 -25.02
CA THR A 320 -29.25 -20.55 -26.43
C THR A 320 -27.92 -19.97 -26.85
N LEU A 321 -26.95 -20.84 -27.14
CA LEU A 321 -25.77 -20.63 -27.95
C LEU A 321 -26.22 -20.47 -29.44
N THR A 322 -25.62 -19.50 -30.13
CA THR A 322 -25.44 -19.54 -31.57
C THR A 322 -24.04 -19.09 -31.93
N ASP A 323 -23.23 -20.02 -32.39
CA ASP A 323 -22.11 -19.82 -33.30
C ASP A 323 -22.64 -19.16 -34.60
N ASP A 324 -21.87 -18.26 -35.21
CA ASP A 324 -21.40 -18.34 -36.58
C ASP A 324 -20.71 -17.04 -37.05
N HIS A 325 -19.55 -17.28 -37.64
CA HIS A 325 -18.70 -16.51 -38.54
C HIS A 325 -17.74 -15.48 -37.91
#